data_a41176c59d6dfe1756e92b54fad75d34
#
_entry.id   a41176c59d6dfe1756e92b54fad75d34
#
_cell.length_a   1.000
_cell.length_b   1.000
_cell.length_c   1.000
_cell.angle_alpha   90.00
_cell.angle_beta   90.00
_cell.angle_gamma   90.00
#
_symmetry.space_group_name_H-M   'P 1'
#
loop_
_entity.id
_entity.type
_entity.pdbx_description
1 polymer ?
#
loop_
_entity_poly.entity_id
_entity_poly.type
_entity_poly.pdbx_seq_one_letter_code
_entity_poly.pdbx_strand_id
1 'polypeptide(L)'
;MSARLGEGERFDVVGLCHALNELFGEGEQALERRAALLEEALAIVKPGGSTVVIEPALRDTSRDLLAVRDRIVARGYAVRAPCFYRGSCPALVRESDWCHADHAWRAPSLVEDLARAAGLRRESLKMSYLVLAPKGEAWREPPAGRVFRIVSEPLEGKGRQRYIGCGPEGRVGLALQQKHRTAANAAFFELRRGDVVRVSEAEPRGDGLALTDRSEISVLARAGDPAQG
;
A
#
# COMPACT_ATOMS: atom_id res chain seq x y z
N MET A 1 1.37 -19.81 -25.68
CA MET A 1 1.29 -21.19 -25.16
C MET A 1 0.40 -21.16 -23.92
N SER A 2 -0.86 -21.55 -23.99
CA SER A 2 -1.78 -21.59 -22.84
C SER A 2 -1.61 -22.96 -22.15
N ALA A 3 -0.92 -22.97 -21.01
CA ALA A 3 -0.91 -24.16 -20.17
C ALA A 3 -2.31 -24.28 -19.54
N ARG A 4 -3.01 -25.38 -19.75
CA ARG A 4 -4.24 -25.69 -19.02
C ARG A 4 -3.85 -26.16 -17.63
N LEU A 5 -4.41 -25.53 -16.60
CA LEU A 5 -4.31 -26.01 -15.23
C LEU A 5 -5.00 -27.37 -15.13
N GLY A 6 -4.40 -28.32 -14.43
CA GLY A 6 -5.02 -29.60 -14.09
C GLY A 6 -6.24 -29.38 -13.18
N GLU A 7 -7.25 -30.24 -13.29
CA GLU A 7 -8.38 -30.21 -12.37
C GLU A 7 -7.91 -30.36 -10.91
N GLY A 8 -8.28 -29.42 -10.05
CA GLY A 8 -7.92 -29.45 -8.62
C GLY A 8 -6.51 -28.95 -8.26
N GLU A 9 -5.72 -28.49 -9.23
CA GLU A 9 -4.40 -27.92 -8.97
C GLU A 9 -4.49 -26.64 -8.13
N ARG A 10 -3.65 -26.54 -7.09
CA ARG A 10 -3.62 -25.42 -6.13
C ARG A 10 -2.21 -24.91 -5.96
N PHE A 11 -2.07 -23.61 -5.76
CA PHE A 11 -0.80 -22.91 -5.70
C PHE A 11 -0.61 -22.20 -4.37
N ASP A 12 0.63 -22.12 -3.91
CA ASP A 12 0.99 -21.34 -2.71
C ASP A 12 0.92 -19.83 -3.02
N VAL A 13 1.28 -19.45 -4.26
CA VAL A 13 1.23 -18.07 -4.74
C VAL A 13 0.71 -18.03 -6.17
N VAL A 14 -0.22 -17.13 -6.43
CA VAL A 14 -0.69 -16.76 -7.77
C VAL A 14 -0.37 -15.28 -8.00
N GLY A 15 0.37 -14.96 -9.05
CA GLY A 15 0.79 -13.59 -9.37
C GLY A 15 0.13 -13.04 -10.62
N LEU A 16 -0.40 -11.81 -10.55
CA LEU A 16 -0.81 -11.00 -11.68
C LEU A 16 0.05 -9.73 -11.67
N CYS A 17 1.03 -9.66 -12.57
CA CYS A 17 1.97 -8.56 -12.64
C CYS A 17 1.82 -7.81 -13.95
N HIS A 18 1.47 -6.53 -13.89
CA HIS A 18 1.24 -5.66 -15.04
C HIS A 18 0.26 -6.27 -16.07
N ALA A 19 -0.79 -6.92 -15.57
CA ALA A 19 -1.74 -7.64 -16.41
C ALA A 19 -3.17 -7.15 -16.19
N LEU A 20 -3.54 -6.88 -14.93
CA LEU A 20 -4.93 -6.58 -14.59
C LEU A 20 -5.42 -5.28 -15.23
N ASN A 21 -4.56 -4.26 -15.29
CA ASN A 21 -4.85 -2.95 -15.90
C ASN A 21 -5.06 -3.03 -17.42
N GLU A 22 -4.46 -4.03 -18.09
CA GLU A 22 -4.57 -4.23 -19.54
C GLU A 22 -5.85 -4.99 -19.94
N LEU A 23 -6.53 -5.60 -18.96
CA LEU A 23 -7.67 -6.45 -19.21
C LEU A 23 -9.00 -5.68 -19.13
N PHE A 24 -9.93 -6.02 -20.03
CA PHE A 24 -11.35 -5.62 -20.01
C PHE A 24 -11.64 -4.15 -20.32
N GLY A 25 -10.65 -3.34 -20.74
CA GLY A 25 -10.85 -1.92 -21.04
C GLY A 25 -11.05 -1.06 -19.79
N GLU A 26 -11.91 -0.06 -19.86
CA GLU A 26 -12.12 0.95 -18.83
C GLU A 26 -13.56 0.97 -18.30
N GLY A 27 -13.77 1.64 -17.17
CA GLY A 27 -15.07 1.90 -16.57
C GLY A 27 -15.54 0.82 -15.60
N GLU A 28 -16.74 1.00 -15.08
CA GLU A 28 -17.29 0.22 -13.97
C GLU A 28 -17.39 -1.28 -14.28
N GLN A 29 -17.80 -1.63 -15.52
CA GLN A 29 -17.90 -3.02 -15.96
C GLN A 29 -16.52 -3.70 -16.04
N ALA A 30 -15.47 -2.98 -16.43
CA ALA A 30 -14.11 -3.49 -16.45
C ALA A 30 -13.61 -3.78 -15.03
N LEU A 31 -13.87 -2.89 -14.08
CA LEU A 31 -13.51 -3.07 -12.66
C LEU A 31 -14.20 -4.30 -12.07
N GLU A 32 -15.47 -4.53 -12.41
CA GLU A 32 -16.22 -5.71 -11.98
C GLU A 32 -15.63 -7.00 -12.53
N ARG A 33 -15.29 -7.03 -13.83
CA ARG A 33 -14.65 -8.19 -14.48
C ARG A 33 -13.26 -8.46 -13.92
N ARG A 34 -12.47 -7.42 -13.59
CA ARG A 34 -11.18 -7.56 -12.92
C ARG A 34 -11.32 -8.17 -11.53
N ALA A 35 -12.34 -7.75 -10.78
CA ALA A 35 -12.63 -8.34 -9.47
C ALA A 35 -13.04 -9.82 -9.59
N ALA A 36 -13.86 -10.19 -10.59
CA ALA A 36 -14.22 -11.58 -10.85
C ALA A 36 -12.99 -12.44 -11.21
N LEU A 37 -12.09 -11.93 -12.05
CA LEU A 37 -10.82 -12.61 -12.37
C LEU A 37 -9.96 -12.85 -11.12
N LEU A 38 -9.93 -11.89 -10.20
CA LEU A 38 -9.20 -12.07 -8.93
C LEU A 38 -9.86 -13.13 -8.05
N GLU A 39 -11.19 -13.28 -8.06
CA GLU A 39 -11.85 -14.38 -7.36
C GLU A 39 -11.48 -15.74 -7.96
N GLU A 40 -11.42 -15.84 -9.29
CA GLU A 40 -10.95 -17.06 -9.96
C GLU A 40 -9.49 -17.40 -9.58
N ALA A 41 -8.61 -16.37 -9.57
CA ALA A 41 -7.22 -16.53 -9.14
C ALA A 41 -7.10 -16.96 -7.66
N LEU A 42 -7.93 -16.39 -6.78
CA LEU A 42 -8.01 -16.75 -5.36
C LEU A 42 -8.58 -18.17 -5.14
N ALA A 43 -9.46 -18.63 -6.04
CA ALA A 43 -10.04 -19.96 -5.94
C ALA A 43 -9.04 -21.09 -6.17
N ILE A 44 -7.93 -20.85 -6.83
CA ILE A 44 -6.84 -21.83 -7.06
C ILE A 44 -5.66 -21.68 -6.08
N VAL A 45 -5.77 -20.79 -5.10
CA VAL A 45 -4.77 -20.64 -4.03
C VAL A 45 -5.05 -21.64 -2.91
N LYS A 46 -3.99 -22.25 -2.38
CA LYS A 46 -4.07 -23.12 -1.19
C LYS A 46 -4.46 -22.32 0.06
N PRO A 47 -5.05 -22.95 1.09
CA PRO A 47 -5.13 -22.34 2.41
C PRO A 47 -3.74 -21.86 2.87
N GLY A 48 -3.67 -20.64 3.43
CA GLY A 48 -2.40 -20.01 3.81
C GLY A 48 -1.64 -19.34 2.66
N GLY A 49 -1.92 -19.67 1.41
CA GLY A 49 -1.33 -19.07 0.21
C GLY A 49 -1.83 -17.66 -0.09
N SER A 50 -1.35 -17.02 -1.16
CA SER A 50 -1.69 -15.64 -1.50
C SER A 50 -1.85 -15.41 -3.00
N THR A 51 -2.77 -14.52 -3.37
CA THR A 51 -2.75 -13.89 -4.68
C THR A 51 -2.04 -12.54 -4.57
N VAL A 52 -1.04 -12.31 -5.42
CA VAL A 52 -0.25 -11.07 -5.47
C VAL A 52 -0.57 -10.34 -6.77
N VAL A 53 -1.05 -9.10 -6.66
CA VAL A 53 -1.28 -8.21 -7.79
C VAL A 53 -0.27 -7.08 -7.73
N ILE A 54 0.41 -6.81 -8.84
CA ILE A 54 1.34 -5.69 -8.99
C ILE A 54 1.00 -4.95 -10.26
N GLU A 55 0.76 -3.64 -10.13
CA GLU A 55 0.38 -2.76 -11.24
C GLU A 55 1.26 -1.51 -11.29
N PRO A 56 1.38 -0.84 -12.44
CA PRO A 56 2.09 0.43 -12.54
C PRO A 56 1.56 1.48 -11.57
N ALA A 57 2.44 2.26 -10.94
CA ALA A 57 2.07 3.33 -10.02
C ALA A 57 1.64 4.61 -10.76
N LEU A 58 0.81 4.50 -11.79
CA LEU A 58 0.14 5.62 -12.40
C LEU A 58 -1.14 5.91 -11.61
N ARG A 59 -1.58 7.17 -11.61
CA ARG A 59 -2.77 7.57 -10.84
C ARG A 59 -3.98 6.70 -11.20
N ASP A 60 -4.28 6.58 -12.47
CA ASP A 60 -5.51 5.95 -12.93
C ASP A 60 -5.46 4.42 -12.71
N THR A 61 -4.35 3.74 -13.08
CA THR A 61 -4.17 2.31 -12.81
C THR A 61 -4.16 1.99 -11.31
N SER A 62 -3.55 2.87 -10.50
CA SER A 62 -3.57 2.73 -9.04
C SER A 62 -4.98 2.86 -8.47
N ARG A 63 -5.77 3.84 -8.94
CA ARG A 63 -7.15 4.04 -8.51
C ARG A 63 -8.04 2.89 -8.93
N ASP A 64 -7.85 2.36 -10.14
CA ASP A 64 -8.56 1.16 -10.63
C ASP A 64 -8.27 -0.04 -9.71
N LEU A 65 -7.00 -0.28 -9.37
CA LEU A 65 -6.63 -1.36 -8.46
C LEU A 65 -7.26 -1.17 -7.06
N LEU A 66 -7.34 0.06 -6.55
CA LEU A 66 -8.02 0.35 -5.28
C LEU A 66 -9.54 0.12 -5.38
N ALA A 67 -10.17 0.46 -6.50
CA ALA A 67 -11.57 0.19 -6.74
C ALA A 67 -11.87 -1.32 -6.86
N VAL A 68 -10.99 -2.06 -7.50
CA VAL A 68 -11.05 -3.54 -7.53
C VAL A 68 -10.84 -4.12 -6.13
N ARG A 69 -9.90 -3.57 -5.35
CA ARG A 69 -9.69 -3.94 -3.94
C ARG A 69 -10.97 -3.80 -3.12
N ASP A 70 -11.70 -2.71 -3.27
CA ASP A 70 -12.92 -2.48 -2.51
C ASP A 70 -14.02 -3.50 -2.86
N ARG A 71 -14.11 -3.91 -4.14
CA ARG A 71 -15.03 -4.97 -4.59
C ARG A 71 -14.68 -6.33 -3.98
N ILE A 72 -13.40 -6.68 -3.96
CA ILE A 72 -12.92 -7.94 -3.38
C ILE A 72 -13.17 -7.96 -1.87
N VAL A 73 -12.92 -6.84 -1.17
CA VAL A 73 -13.22 -6.72 0.26
C VAL A 73 -14.72 -6.83 0.54
N ALA A 74 -15.56 -6.18 -0.26
CA ALA A 74 -17.01 -6.28 -0.14
C ALA A 74 -17.54 -7.72 -0.35
N ARG A 75 -16.81 -8.55 -1.09
CA ARG A 75 -17.10 -9.98 -1.30
C ARG A 75 -16.54 -10.89 -0.19
N GLY A 76 -15.95 -10.30 0.86
CA GLY A 76 -15.48 -10.99 2.05
C GLY A 76 -14.05 -11.54 1.98
N TYR A 77 -13.23 -11.08 1.02
CA TYR A 77 -11.83 -11.44 0.97
C TYR A 77 -10.97 -10.48 1.81
N ALA A 78 -9.91 -11.00 2.41
CA ALA A 78 -8.99 -10.21 3.22
C ALA A 78 -7.78 -9.72 2.40
N VAL A 79 -7.34 -8.49 2.67
CA VAL A 79 -6.09 -7.94 2.14
C VAL A 79 -5.00 -8.13 3.19
N ARG A 80 -3.97 -8.92 2.89
CA ARG A 80 -2.82 -9.15 3.77
C ARG A 80 -1.82 -7.98 3.74
N ALA A 81 -1.67 -7.36 2.57
CA ALA A 81 -0.84 -6.18 2.36
C ALA A 81 -1.35 -5.39 1.14
N PRO A 82 -1.14 -4.06 1.12
CA PRO A 82 -0.48 -3.23 2.11
C PRO A 82 -1.42 -2.62 3.16
N CYS A 83 -2.72 -2.96 3.13
CA CYS A 83 -3.76 -2.22 3.83
C CYS A 83 -4.02 -2.74 5.25
N PHE A 84 -4.12 -1.82 6.22
CA PHE A 84 -4.70 -2.09 7.53
C PHE A 84 -6.19 -1.75 7.58
N TYR A 85 -6.65 -0.82 6.73
CA TYR A 85 -8.04 -0.39 6.68
C TYR A 85 -8.93 -1.40 5.97
N ARG A 86 -10.03 -1.79 6.61
CA ARG A 86 -10.93 -2.85 6.15
C ARG A 86 -12.15 -2.31 5.38
N GLY A 87 -12.43 -1.02 5.47
CA GLY A 87 -13.52 -0.36 4.74
C GLY A 87 -13.15 0.02 3.31
N SER A 88 -14.01 0.78 2.64
CA SER A 88 -13.75 1.37 1.32
C SER A 88 -12.54 2.27 1.35
N CYS A 89 -11.67 2.15 0.35
CA CYS A 89 -10.36 2.82 0.36
C CYS A 89 -10.48 4.35 0.44
N PRO A 90 -9.98 4.99 1.50
CA PRO A 90 -10.12 6.44 1.67
C PRO A 90 -9.32 7.25 0.63
N ALA A 91 -8.39 6.64 -0.09
CA ALA A 91 -7.70 7.30 -1.21
C ALA A 91 -8.60 7.48 -2.44
N LEU A 92 -9.77 6.83 -2.51
CA LEU A 92 -10.74 6.99 -3.59
C LEU A 92 -11.71 8.17 -3.38
N VAL A 93 -11.76 8.75 -2.18
CA VAL A 93 -12.67 9.85 -1.84
C VAL A 93 -12.37 11.12 -2.65
N ARG A 94 -11.08 11.41 -2.90
CA ARG A 94 -10.66 12.56 -3.71
C ARG A 94 -10.03 12.04 -5.01
N GLU A 95 -10.40 12.61 -6.15
CA GLU A 95 -9.86 12.21 -7.47
C GLU A 95 -8.34 12.40 -7.58
N SER A 96 -7.79 13.39 -6.89
CA SER A 96 -6.34 13.67 -6.86
C SER A 96 -5.53 12.63 -6.09
N ASP A 97 -6.19 11.80 -5.29
CA ASP A 97 -5.50 10.88 -4.39
C ASP A 97 -5.38 9.48 -4.99
N TRP A 98 -4.25 8.83 -4.78
CA TRP A 98 -4.02 7.42 -5.06
C TRP A 98 -3.02 6.84 -4.04
N CYS A 99 -2.82 5.52 -4.07
CA CYS A 99 -1.90 4.84 -3.17
C CYS A 99 -0.97 3.93 -3.97
N HIS A 100 0.32 4.01 -3.68
CA HIS A 100 1.35 3.17 -4.26
C HIS A 100 2.49 2.94 -3.26
N ALA A 101 3.32 1.97 -3.54
CA ALA A 101 4.60 1.75 -2.87
C ALA A 101 5.73 2.42 -3.68
N ASP A 102 6.77 2.78 -2.96
CA ASP A 102 8.01 3.31 -3.51
C ASP A 102 9.17 2.60 -2.82
N HIS A 103 9.92 1.79 -3.57
CA HIS A 103 11.04 1.03 -3.05
C HIS A 103 12.34 1.55 -3.65
N ALA A 104 13.27 1.96 -2.80
CA ALA A 104 14.62 2.27 -3.23
C ALA A 104 15.19 1.07 -4.00
N TRP A 105 15.69 1.31 -5.20
CA TRP A 105 16.19 0.27 -6.08
C TRP A 105 17.44 0.74 -6.82
N ARG A 106 18.47 -0.08 -6.77
CA ARG A 106 19.65 0.13 -7.59
C ARG A 106 19.49 -0.65 -8.89
N ALA A 107 19.34 0.07 -9.98
CA ALA A 107 19.18 -0.54 -11.30
C ALA A 107 20.47 -1.26 -11.73
N PRO A 108 20.40 -2.38 -12.48
CA PRO A 108 21.54 -2.91 -13.22
C PRO A 108 22.10 -1.86 -14.18
N SER A 109 23.43 -1.89 -14.43
CA SER A 109 24.12 -0.88 -15.24
C SER A 109 23.48 -0.64 -16.61
N LEU A 110 23.09 -1.70 -17.30
CA LEU A 110 22.40 -1.60 -18.59
C LEU A 110 21.10 -0.79 -18.50
N VAL A 111 20.31 -0.99 -17.42
CA VAL A 111 19.06 -0.25 -17.20
C VAL A 111 19.35 1.21 -16.87
N GLU A 112 20.41 1.49 -16.09
CA GLU A 112 20.85 2.86 -15.81
C GLU A 112 21.29 3.58 -17.08
N ASP A 113 22.04 2.92 -17.96
CA ASP A 113 22.51 3.49 -19.22
C ASP A 113 21.34 3.78 -20.17
N LEU A 114 20.40 2.86 -20.31
CA LEU A 114 19.20 3.06 -21.11
C LEU A 114 18.32 4.19 -20.55
N ALA A 115 18.15 4.24 -19.24
CA ALA A 115 17.38 5.31 -18.59
C ALA A 115 18.04 6.68 -18.81
N ARG A 116 19.37 6.76 -18.69
CA ARG A 116 20.14 7.98 -18.94
C ARG A 116 20.02 8.42 -20.40
N ALA A 117 20.13 7.49 -21.35
CA ALA A 117 19.97 7.77 -22.77
C ALA A 117 18.56 8.26 -23.11
N ALA A 118 17.54 7.78 -22.42
CA ALA A 118 16.14 8.18 -22.54
C ALA A 118 15.77 9.44 -21.72
N GLY A 119 16.72 10.06 -20.99
CA GLY A 119 16.44 11.21 -20.12
C GLY A 119 15.57 10.86 -18.89
N LEU A 120 15.49 9.59 -18.51
CA LEU A 120 14.69 9.11 -17.38
C LEU A 120 15.54 9.03 -16.11
N ARG A 121 14.96 9.44 -14.98
CA ARG A 121 15.52 9.20 -13.65
C ARG A 121 14.87 7.98 -13.04
N ARG A 122 15.67 7.03 -12.57
CA ARG A 122 15.19 5.80 -11.90
C ARG A 122 15.91 5.64 -10.56
N GLU A 123 15.36 6.28 -9.55
CA GLU A 123 15.89 6.22 -8.18
C GLU A 123 15.16 5.17 -7.35
N SER A 124 13.98 4.75 -7.81
CA SER A 124 13.11 3.80 -7.10
C SER A 124 12.19 3.04 -8.04
N LEU A 125 11.67 1.92 -7.55
CA LEU A 125 10.58 1.17 -8.16
C LEU A 125 9.27 1.61 -7.52
N LYS A 126 8.37 2.14 -8.36
CA LYS A 126 7.03 2.54 -7.92
C LYS A 126 6.00 1.56 -8.45
N MET A 127 5.16 1.05 -7.55
CA MET A 127 4.11 0.09 -7.91
C MET A 127 2.91 0.24 -7.01
N SER A 128 1.73 -0.01 -7.55
CA SER A 128 0.54 -0.31 -6.76
C SER A 128 0.44 -1.82 -6.61
N TYR A 129 0.13 -2.31 -5.41
CA TYR A 129 0.06 -3.74 -5.19
C TYR A 129 -0.98 -4.13 -4.15
N LEU A 130 -1.44 -5.38 -4.27
CA LEU A 130 -2.27 -6.06 -3.28
C LEU A 130 -1.74 -7.47 -3.05
N VAL A 131 -1.76 -7.89 -1.80
CA VAL A 131 -1.62 -9.30 -1.42
C VAL A 131 -2.94 -9.72 -0.78
N LEU A 132 -3.61 -10.66 -1.42
CA LEU A 132 -4.94 -11.10 -1.07
C LEU A 132 -4.90 -12.51 -0.48
N ALA A 133 -5.72 -12.75 0.53
CA ALA A 133 -5.92 -14.07 1.13
C ALA A 133 -7.07 -14.83 0.46
N PRO A 134 -7.03 -16.17 0.40
CA PRO A 134 -8.15 -17.00 0.00
C PRO A 134 -9.42 -16.71 0.82
N LYS A 135 -10.57 -17.09 0.29
CA LYS A 135 -11.85 -16.88 0.97
C LYS A 135 -11.91 -17.62 2.31
N GLY A 136 -12.44 -16.93 3.32
CA GLY A 136 -12.57 -17.49 4.68
C GLY A 136 -11.38 -17.24 5.58
N GLU A 137 -10.29 -16.71 5.06
CA GLU A 137 -9.17 -16.30 5.89
C GLU A 137 -9.39 -14.90 6.49
N ALA A 138 -8.96 -14.74 7.74
CA ALA A 138 -9.09 -13.48 8.44
C ALA A 138 -8.08 -12.43 7.96
N TRP A 139 -8.42 -11.17 8.12
CA TRP A 139 -7.47 -10.07 8.02
C TRP A 139 -6.37 -10.23 9.08
N ARG A 140 -5.14 -9.91 8.67
CA ARG A 140 -4.06 -9.77 9.65
C ARG A 140 -4.41 -8.65 10.62
N GLU A 141 -4.35 -8.94 11.92
CA GLU A 141 -4.53 -7.90 12.92
C GLU A 141 -3.33 -6.95 12.91
N PRO A 142 -3.58 -5.63 12.91
CA PRO A 142 -2.51 -4.65 13.04
C PRO A 142 -1.86 -4.79 14.43
N PRO A 143 -0.60 -4.41 14.57
CA PRO A 143 0.04 -4.32 15.89
C PRO A 143 -0.79 -3.46 16.85
N ALA A 144 -0.76 -3.78 18.14
CA ALA A 144 -1.52 -3.05 19.15
C ALA A 144 -1.16 -1.55 19.18
N GLY A 145 -2.15 -0.71 19.48
CA GLY A 145 -2.02 0.74 19.55
C GLY A 145 -2.41 1.44 18.24
N ARG A 146 -2.16 2.73 18.18
CA ARG A 146 -2.49 3.56 17.01
C ARG A 146 -1.38 3.41 15.96
N VAL A 147 -1.60 2.51 15.00
CA VAL A 147 -0.62 2.12 13.98
C VAL A 147 -1.00 2.69 12.63
N PHE A 148 -0.02 3.22 11.91
CA PHE A 148 -0.18 3.75 10.56
C PHE A 148 0.90 3.21 9.62
N ARG A 149 0.51 2.91 8.39
CA ARG A 149 1.42 2.85 7.27
C ARG A 149 1.53 4.24 6.65
N ILE A 150 2.73 4.74 6.48
CA ILE A 150 2.99 6.02 5.82
C ILE A 150 2.72 5.87 4.31
N VAL A 151 1.86 6.71 3.76
CA VAL A 151 1.40 6.62 2.36
C VAL A 151 1.70 7.88 1.54
N SER A 152 2.49 8.80 2.09
CA SER A 152 2.97 10.00 1.39
C SER A 152 4.48 10.16 1.55
N GLU A 153 5.08 10.97 0.68
CA GLU A 153 6.36 11.59 0.96
C GLU A 153 6.22 12.62 2.10
N PRO A 154 7.34 13.07 2.70
CA PRO A 154 7.30 14.16 3.65
C PRO A 154 6.71 15.42 3.00
N LEU A 155 5.70 16.00 3.65
CA LEU A 155 5.08 17.26 3.27
C LEU A 155 5.65 18.34 4.17
N GLU A 156 6.69 18.99 3.68
CA GLU A 156 7.41 20.01 4.45
C GLU A 156 6.68 21.36 4.44
N GLY A 157 6.79 22.08 5.53
CA GLY A 157 6.28 23.44 5.71
C GLY A 157 7.11 24.18 6.74
N LYS A 158 6.97 25.50 6.85
CA LYS A 158 7.76 26.34 7.79
C LYS A 158 7.72 25.75 9.21
N GLY A 159 8.84 25.12 9.64
CA GLY A 159 9.01 24.55 10.97
C GLY A 159 8.10 23.37 11.30
N ARG A 160 7.52 22.70 10.28
CA ARG A 160 6.60 21.57 10.45
C ARG A 160 6.80 20.53 9.34
N GLN A 161 6.81 19.28 9.73
CA GLN A 161 6.75 18.15 8.80
C GLN A 161 5.41 17.42 8.96
N ARG A 162 4.86 16.95 7.86
CA ARG A 162 3.61 16.18 7.83
C ARG A 162 3.78 14.94 6.98
N TYR A 163 3.01 13.93 7.33
CA TYR A 163 2.80 12.72 6.53
C TYR A 163 1.32 12.40 6.45
N ILE A 164 0.95 11.59 5.48
CA ILE A 164 -0.34 10.92 5.47
C ILE A 164 -0.09 9.49 5.93
N GLY A 165 -0.73 9.12 7.04
CA GLY A 165 -0.80 7.76 7.55
C GLY A 165 -2.11 7.10 7.13
N CYS A 166 -2.07 5.79 6.87
CA CYS A 166 -3.26 4.96 6.67
C CYS A 166 -3.24 3.82 7.68
N GLY A 167 -4.24 3.76 8.54
CA GLY A 167 -4.36 2.80 9.64
C GLY A 167 -5.72 2.13 9.67
N PRO A 168 -6.03 1.37 10.73
CA PRO A 168 -7.33 0.69 10.90
C PRO A 168 -8.54 1.64 10.87
N GLU A 169 -8.34 2.90 11.26
CA GLU A 169 -9.39 3.93 11.28
C GLU A 169 -9.50 4.72 9.95
N GLY A 170 -8.67 4.38 8.96
CA GLY A 170 -8.63 5.05 7.66
C GLY A 170 -7.38 5.90 7.45
N ARG A 171 -7.50 6.97 6.65
CA ARG A 171 -6.40 7.83 6.23
C ARG A 171 -6.41 9.13 7.04
N VAL A 172 -5.29 9.51 7.63
CA VAL A 172 -5.17 10.67 8.51
C VAL A 172 -3.87 11.43 8.25
N GLY A 173 -3.91 12.76 8.37
CA GLY A 173 -2.72 13.61 8.38
C GLY A 173 -2.01 13.53 9.73
N LEU A 174 -0.72 13.23 9.73
CA LEU A 174 0.15 13.28 10.92
C LEU A 174 1.06 14.51 10.81
N ALA A 175 1.12 15.34 11.82
CA ALA A 175 1.91 16.58 11.78
C ALA A 175 2.72 16.78 13.07
N LEU A 176 4.02 17.05 12.93
CA LEU A 176 4.91 17.42 14.04
C LEU A 176 5.66 18.71 13.72
N GLN A 177 5.64 19.64 14.67
CA GLN A 177 6.43 20.88 14.57
C GLN A 177 7.85 20.61 15.06
N GLN A 178 8.83 21.21 14.40
CA GLN A 178 10.26 21.06 14.76
C GLN A 178 10.55 21.46 16.22
N LYS A 179 9.86 22.48 16.74
CA LYS A 179 9.99 22.92 18.14
C LYS A 179 9.54 21.87 19.18
N HIS A 180 8.76 20.86 18.78
CA HIS A 180 8.29 19.77 19.61
C HIS A 180 9.11 18.47 19.43
N ARG A 181 10.24 18.56 18.70
CA ARG A 181 11.13 17.40 18.49
C ARG A 181 11.77 16.99 19.80
N THR A 182 11.68 15.71 20.12
CA THR A 182 12.32 15.04 21.26
C THR A 182 13.03 13.77 20.78
N ALA A 183 13.79 13.12 21.65
CA ALA A 183 14.39 11.82 21.33
C ALA A 183 13.31 10.75 21.01
N ALA A 184 12.17 10.80 21.72
CA ALA A 184 11.08 9.83 21.57
C ALA A 184 10.31 9.95 20.24
N ASN A 185 10.32 11.12 19.61
CA ASN A 185 9.62 11.36 18.35
C ASN A 185 10.54 11.71 17.17
N ALA A 186 11.86 11.71 17.36
CA ALA A 186 12.83 12.10 16.33
C ALA A 186 12.70 11.29 15.04
N ALA A 187 12.33 10.01 15.14
CA ALA A 187 12.12 9.13 14.00
C ALA A 187 11.03 9.64 13.03
N PHE A 188 10.11 10.50 13.49
CA PHE A 188 9.09 11.11 12.63
C PHE A 188 9.68 11.88 11.45
N PHE A 189 10.81 12.55 11.66
CA PHE A 189 11.46 13.37 10.64
C PHE A 189 12.23 12.56 9.58
N GLU A 190 12.34 11.25 9.77
CA GLU A 190 13.08 10.32 8.92
C GLU A 190 12.16 9.27 8.26
N LEU A 191 10.84 9.39 8.45
CA LEU A 191 9.88 8.45 7.89
C LEU A 191 9.86 8.53 6.37
N ARG A 192 9.57 7.38 5.77
CA ARG A 192 9.44 7.21 4.31
C ARG A 192 8.12 6.56 3.99
N ARG A 193 7.66 6.74 2.76
CA ARG A 193 6.51 6.02 2.23
C ARG A 193 6.71 4.50 2.41
N GLY A 194 5.73 3.84 2.97
CA GLY A 194 5.75 2.41 3.25
C GLY A 194 6.14 2.03 4.67
N ASP A 195 6.81 2.91 5.42
CA ASP A 195 7.11 2.66 6.83
C ASP A 195 5.83 2.41 7.63
N VAL A 196 5.90 1.50 8.58
CA VAL A 196 4.83 1.23 9.55
C VAL A 196 5.26 1.77 10.89
N VAL A 197 4.43 2.62 11.46
CA VAL A 197 4.74 3.32 12.71
C VAL A 197 3.61 3.18 13.71
N ARG A 198 3.98 3.12 15.00
CA ARG A 198 3.05 3.33 16.11
C ARG A 198 3.22 4.75 16.63
N VAL A 199 2.10 5.41 16.86
CA VAL A 199 2.02 6.77 17.38
C VAL A 199 1.27 6.76 18.70
N SER A 200 1.87 7.28 19.76
CA SER A 200 1.18 7.53 21.04
C SER A 200 1.05 9.04 21.29
N GLU A 201 0.18 9.42 22.21
CA GLU A 201 0.00 10.81 22.65
C GLU A 201 -0.19 11.82 21.50
N ALA A 202 -1.08 11.48 20.54
CA ALA A 202 -1.42 12.37 19.44
C ALA A 202 -2.79 13.03 19.68
N GLU A 203 -2.87 14.33 19.43
CA GLU A 203 -4.06 15.15 19.64
C GLU A 203 -4.83 15.33 18.32
N PRO A 204 -6.15 15.15 18.28
CA PRO A 204 -6.96 15.48 17.11
C PRO A 204 -6.82 16.98 16.76
N ARG A 205 -6.56 17.29 15.48
CA ARG A 205 -6.48 18.66 14.99
C ARG A 205 -7.00 18.76 13.56
N GLY A 206 -8.19 19.33 13.42
CA GLY A 206 -8.90 19.32 12.14
C GLY A 206 -9.21 17.91 11.68
N ASP A 207 -8.83 17.57 10.46
CA ASP A 207 -8.95 16.24 9.86
C ASP A 207 -7.73 15.33 10.09
N GLY A 208 -6.82 15.71 11.01
CA GLY A 208 -5.59 15.01 11.27
C GLY A 208 -5.22 14.90 12.74
N LEU A 209 -4.00 14.48 12.99
CA LEU A 209 -3.39 14.34 14.31
C LEU A 209 -2.18 15.26 14.44
N ALA A 210 -2.18 16.08 15.47
CA ALA A 210 -1.03 16.85 15.89
C ALA A 210 -0.20 16.03 16.88
N LEU A 211 1.08 15.90 16.58
CA LEU A 211 2.08 15.33 17.46
C LEU A 211 2.74 16.45 18.27
N THR A 212 3.04 16.17 19.52
CA THR A 212 3.61 17.11 20.48
C THR A 212 4.95 16.59 21.01
N ASP A 213 5.54 17.29 21.93
CA ASP A 213 6.74 16.87 22.68
C ASP A 213 6.50 15.64 23.57
N ARG A 214 5.21 15.33 23.87
CA ARG A 214 4.81 14.12 24.61
C ARG A 214 4.62 12.90 23.70
N SER A 215 4.52 13.11 22.38
CA SER A 215 4.31 12.03 21.41
C SER A 215 5.53 11.13 21.29
N GLU A 216 5.28 9.82 21.18
CA GLU A 216 6.31 8.83 20.89
C GLU A 216 6.04 8.19 19.51
N ILE A 217 7.11 7.97 18.76
CA ILE A 217 7.09 7.33 17.45
C ILE A 217 7.95 6.08 17.47
N SER A 218 7.29 4.93 17.39
CA SER A 218 7.99 3.65 17.23
C SER A 218 7.88 3.19 15.78
N VAL A 219 9.00 3.04 15.09
CA VAL A 219 9.04 2.44 13.75
C VAL A 219 8.97 0.93 13.91
N LEU A 220 7.87 0.32 13.45
CA LEU A 220 7.59 -1.11 13.55
C LEU A 220 8.14 -1.89 12.36
N ALA A 221 8.20 -1.25 11.18
CA ALA A 221 8.81 -1.80 9.98
C ALA A 221 9.26 -0.66 9.07
N ARG A 222 10.38 -0.82 8.40
CA ARG A 222 10.84 0.08 7.34
C ARG A 222 10.41 -0.42 5.98
N ALA A 223 10.16 0.51 5.07
CA ALA A 223 9.90 0.17 3.68
C ALA A 223 11.13 -0.53 3.07
N GLY A 224 10.92 -1.73 2.53
CA GLY A 224 11.99 -2.53 1.92
C GLY A 224 12.71 -3.48 2.86
N ASP A 225 12.46 -3.44 4.16
CA ASP A 225 12.97 -4.47 5.06
C ASP A 225 12.27 -5.82 4.76
N PRO A 226 13.01 -6.95 4.76
CA PRO A 226 12.40 -8.25 4.64
C PRO A 226 11.41 -8.45 5.79
N ALA A 227 10.23 -8.98 5.49
CA ALA A 227 9.25 -9.29 6.52
C ALA A 227 9.90 -10.21 7.57
N GLN A 228 9.92 -9.76 8.81
CA GLN A 228 10.26 -10.64 9.92
C GLN A 228 9.12 -11.66 10.03
N GLY A 229 9.43 -12.91 9.65
CA GLY A 229 8.52 -14.06 9.65
C GLY A 229 8.05 -14.45 11.05
#